data_4e5a30fa01767c410535cf768ef72e28
#
_entry.id   4e5a30fa01767c410535cf768ef72e28
#
_cell.length_a   1.000
_cell.length_b   1.000
_cell.length_c   1.000
_cell.angle_alpha   90.00
_cell.angle_beta   90.00
_cell.angle_gamma   90.00
#
_symmetry.space_group_name_H-M   'P 1'
#
loop_
_entity.id
_entity.type
_entity.pdbx_description
1 polymer ?
#
loop_
_entity_poly.entity_id
_entity_poly.type
_entity_poly.pdbx_seq_one_letter_code
_entity_poly.pdbx_strand_id
1 'polypeptide(L)'
;MTTWPVSDPSGRQVAGRAAYAILHNTGEVATPDAAGRTVLRYPKGAIVFRDGRVLEVGPAGELFRHHPDARPLNANGRLVTPGLVDCHTHMLFGGHRAGEFQERLLGTSYAEIALRGGGIRSTVRATEALREDVLERMLANRLERWRANGCTTVEVKCGYGLAPRREIRLLQLMAGAAIRVPGRVHRTALLLHALPEEYEGRRAEYVEEVRTALLTEIHRRGMATAVDVFCDPVGFSVAECRAVLERARELGLPIRLHAEQTARTGGAQLAAELGARSADHLECATAEDWSALAAAGTVGVLLPAAALTLRQSLPDAAMIRASGARVAIASDFNPGTAPAQSLLECAVLAARLCGFHAEETLLAVTWNAARALGAEAEVGHLTPGAWGDAVMWECESLEELPYWMPSVRPDTVFMRGADLALPAVERRVWP
;
A
#
# COMPACT_ATOMS: atom_id res chain seq x y z
N MET A 1 -14.10 0.04 -20.92
CA MET A 1 -13.59 1.42 -20.76
C MET A 1 -14.66 2.24 -20.03
N THR A 2 -14.59 2.32 -18.73
CA THR A 2 -15.52 3.13 -17.92
C THR A 2 -14.91 4.51 -17.78
N THR A 3 -15.45 5.48 -18.51
CA THR A 3 -15.13 6.90 -18.34
C THR A 3 -15.73 7.35 -17.01
N TRP A 4 -14.86 7.73 -16.09
CA TRP A 4 -15.24 8.28 -14.80
C TRP A 4 -15.63 9.75 -14.98
N PRO A 5 -16.85 10.18 -14.61
CA PRO A 5 -17.25 11.58 -14.72
C PRO A 5 -16.58 12.40 -13.62
N VAL A 6 -15.82 13.40 -14.00
CA VAL A 6 -15.37 14.46 -13.08
C VAL A 6 -16.49 15.50 -12.99
N SER A 7 -17.11 15.63 -11.85
CA SER A 7 -18.08 16.71 -11.56
C SER A 7 -17.37 17.88 -10.88
N ASP A 8 -17.74 19.11 -11.28
CA ASP A 8 -17.31 20.32 -10.58
C ASP A 8 -17.99 20.43 -9.19
N PRO A 9 -17.58 21.36 -8.33
CA PRO A 9 -18.19 21.56 -7.01
C PRO A 9 -19.70 21.88 -7.03
N SER A 10 -20.28 22.17 -8.21
CA SER A 10 -21.71 22.39 -8.40
C SER A 10 -22.47 21.18 -8.94
N GLY A 11 -21.79 20.01 -9.10
CA GLY A 11 -22.40 18.78 -9.59
C GLY A 11 -22.58 18.71 -11.11
N ARG A 12 -22.04 19.64 -11.89
CA ARG A 12 -22.06 19.58 -13.35
C ARG A 12 -20.98 18.65 -13.88
N GLN A 13 -21.37 17.69 -14.70
CA GLN A 13 -20.44 16.91 -15.51
C GLN A 13 -19.70 17.86 -16.45
N VAL A 14 -18.43 18.14 -16.15
CA VAL A 14 -17.54 18.80 -17.11
C VAL A 14 -17.08 17.73 -18.07
N ALA A 15 -17.70 17.69 -19.24
CA ALA A 15 -17.13 17.06 -20.43
C ALA A 15 -15.90 17.88 -20.82
N GLY A 16 -14.84 17.81 -19.99
CA GLY A 16 -13.55 18.43 -20.25
C GLY A 16 -12.85 17.62 -21.33
N ARG A 17 -12.49 18.26 -22.46
CA ARG A 17 -11.42 17.79 -23.34
C ARG A 17 -10.28 17.30 -22.45
N ALA A 18 -9.78 16.09 -22.70
CA ALA A 18 -8.63 15.51 -22.04
C ALA A 18 -7.60 16.59 -21.73
N ALA A 19 -7.27 16.79 -20.45
CA ALA A 19 -6.51 17.94 -20.02
C ALA A 19 -5.09 17.85 -20.59
N TYR A 20 -4.80 18.62 -21.62
CA TYR A 20 -3.46 18.82 -22.13
C TYR A 20 -2.84 19.97 -21.36
N ALA A 21 -1.93 19.65 -20.45
CA ALA A 21 -1.37 20.61 -19.51
C ALA A 21 0.11 20.34 -19.25
N ILE A 22 0.83 21.42 -18.92
CA ILE A 22 2.22 21.40 -18.50
C ILE A 22 2.33 21.93 -17.06
N LEU A 23 2.73 21.05 -16.12
CA LEU A 23 3.08 21.43 -14.76
C LEU A 23 4.53 21.91 -14.76
N HIS A 24 4.74 23.19 -14.44
CA HIS A 24 6.05 23.85 -14.53
C HIS A 24 6.36 24.69 -13.28
N ASN A 25 7.51 25.37 -13.28
CA ASN A 25 8.00 26.13 -12.12
C ASN A 25 8.07 25.26 -10.87
N THR A 26 8.55 24.04 -11.02
CA THR A 26 8.81 23.15 -9.90
C THR A 26 10.12 23.52 -9.21
N GLY A 27 10.28 23.22 -7.92
CA GLY A 27 11.60 23.16 -7.30
C GLY A 27 12.40 22.01 -7.93
N GLU A 28 11.78 20.85 -7.95
CA GLU A 28 12.30 19.64 -8.58
C GLU A 28 11.16 18.73 -9.04
N VAL A 29 11.39 17.97 -10.13
CA VAL A 29 10.64 16.76 -10.46
C VAL A 29 11.54 15.58 -10.19
N ALA A 30 11.14 14.69 -9.26
CA ALA A 30 11.86 13.46 -8.94
C ALA A 30 10.96 12.26 -9.24
N THR A 31 11.42 11.35 -10.09
CA THR A 31 10.63 10.19 -10.50
C THR A 31 11.51 8.96 -10.76
N PRO A 32 11.11 7.75 -10.35
CA PRO A 32 11.75 6.54 -10.85
C PRO A 32 11.82 6.50 -12.38
N ASP A 33 12.88 5.93 -12.92
CA ASP A 33 12.94 5.54 -14.32
C ASP A 33 11.93 4.41 -14.60
N ALA A 34 11.64 4.14 -15.87
CA ALA A 34 10.65 3.12 -16.26
C ALA A 34 11.01 1.70 -15.76
N ALA A 35 12.29 1.43 -15.47
CA ALA A 35 12.77 0.16 -14.96
C ALA A 35 12.84 0.11 -13.42
N GLY A 36 12.58 1.23 -12.74
CA GLY A 36 12.69 1.37 -11.29
C GLY A 36 14.09 1.08 -10.74
N ARG A 37 15.10 1.47 -11.47
CA ARG A 37 16.51 1.26 -11.08
C ARG A 37 17.13 2.49 -10.44
N THR A 38 16.74 3.66 -10.94
CA THR A 38 17.27 4.96 -10.52
C THR A 38 16.15 5.97 -10.41
N VAL A 39 16.41 7.04 -9.69
CA VAL A 39 15.53 8.22 -9.66
C VAL A 39 16.07 9.24 -10.65
N LEU A 40 15.24 9.59 -11.65
CA LEU A 40 15.51 10.71 -12.56
C LEU A 40 15.15 11.99 -11.82
N ARG A 41 16.05 12.96 -11.83
CA ARG A 41 15.92 14.25 -11.13
C ARG A 41 16.01 15.40 -12.11
N TYR A 42 15.01 16.26 -12.10
CA TYR A 42 14.92 17.43 -12.98
C TYR A 42 14.75 18.69 -12.12
N PRO A 43 15.85 19.33 -11.67
CA PRO A 43 15.75 20.62 -10.99
C PRO A 43 15.07 21.65 -11.89
N LYS A 44 14.03 22.33 -11.34
CA LYS A 44 13.17 23.25 -12.13
C LYS A 44 12.57 22.60 -13.37
N GLY A 45 12.30 21.29 -13.31
CA GLY A 45 11.72 20.49 -14.37
C GLY A 45 10.25 20.81 -14.62
N ALA A 46 9.69 20.10 -15.60
CA ALA A 46 8.27 20.14 -15.90
C ALA A 46 7.75 18.76 -16.32
N ILE A 47 6.43 18.62 -16.28
CA ILE A 47 5.72 17.40 -16.68
C ILE A 47 4.58 17.82 -17.61
N VAL A 48 4.43 17.13 -18.74
CA VAL A 48 3.30 17.31 -19.65
C VAL A 48 2.32 16.15 -19.49
N PHE A 49 1.08 16.49 -19.20
CA PHE A 49 -0.03 15.55 -19.11
C PHE A 49 -0.93 15.66 -20.33
N ARG A 50 -1.35 14.52 -20.89
CA ARG A 50 -2.37 14.43 -21.95
C ARG A 50 -3.20 13.16 -21.77
N ASP A 51 -4.52 13.29 -21.84
CA ASP A 51 -5.46 12.17 -21.75
C ASP A 51 -5.31 11.33 -20.48
N GLY A 52 -4.95 11.99 -19.37
CA GLY A 52 -4.74 11.34 -18.07
C GLY A 52 -3.39 10.64 -17.91
N ARG A 53 -2.50 10.73 -18.89
CA ARG A 53 -1.18 10.11 -18.87
C ARG A 53 -0.06 11.15 -18.93
N VAL A 54 1.11 10.76 -18.48
CA VAL A 54 2.34 11.50 -18.72
C VAL A 54 2.72 11.38 -20.20
N LEU A 55 2.87 12.51 -20.86
CA LEU A 55 3.33 12.58 -22.25
C LEU A 55 4.84 12.78 -22.31
N GLU A 56 5.37 13.68 -21.46
CA GLU A 56 6.79 14.00 -21.39
C GLU A 56 7.15 14.53 -20.01
N VAL A 57 8.39 14.28 -19.57
CA VAL A 57 8.99 14.83 -18.34
C VAL A 57 10.43 15.25 -18.65
N GLY A 58 10.86 16.41 -18.16
CA GLY A 58 12.20 16.90 -18.43
C GLY A 58 12.41 18.38 -18.10
N PRO A 59 13.46 19.01 -18.68
CA PRO A 59 13.72 20.42 -18.51
C PRO A 59 12.57 21.31 -19.01
N ALA A 60 12.08 22.23 -18.20
CA ALA A 60 10.91 23.04 -18.52
C ALA A 60 11.01 23.80 -19.85
N GLY A 61 12.19 24.39 -20.16
CA GLY A 61 12.39 25.13 -21.41
C GLY A 61 12.30 24.30 -22.68
N GLU A 62 12.58 22.98 -22.61
CA GLU A 62 12.40 22.05 -23.73
C GLU A 62 10.93 21.70 -23.89
N LEU A 63 10.27 21.36 -22.80
CA LEU A 63 8.86 20.98 -22.83
C LEU A 63 7.95 22.12 -23.32
N PHE A 64 8.22 23.36 -22.97
CA PHE A 64 7.47 24.51 -23.50
C PHE A 64 7.65 24.68 -25.02
N ARG A 65 8.82 24.34 -25.57
CA ARG A 65 9.05 24.38 -27.02
C ARG A 65 8.33 23.24 -27.74
N HIS A 66 8.30 22.04 -27.12
CA HIS A 66 7.63 20.87 -27.69
C HIS A 66 6.11 20.96 -27.56
N HIS A 67 5.60 21.64 -26.54
CA HIS A 67 4.17 21.67 -26.18
C HIS A 67 3.65 23.10 -25.98
N PRO A 68 3.73 23.98 -27.02
CA PRO A 68 3.35 25.39 -26.88
C PRO A 68 1.86 25.61 -26.56
N ASP A 69 0.99 24.63 -26.91
CA ASP A 69 -0.45 24.69 -26.70
C ASP A 69 -0.91 24.05 -25.38
N ALA A 70 0.02 23.49 -24.59
CA ALA A 70 -0.32 22.90 -23.31
C ALA A 70 -0.68 24.00 -22.29
N ARG A 71 -1.79 23.80 -21.57
CA ARG A 71 -2.22 24.74 -20.51
C ARG A 71 -1.19 24.75 -19.36
N PRO A 72 -0.59 25.90 -19.04
CA PRO A 72 0.38 25.97 -17.95
C PRO A 72 -0.29 25.81 -16.59
N LEU A 73 0.34 25.00 -15.72
CA LEU A 73 0.02 24.83 -14.31
C LEU A 73 1.26 25.17 -13.49
N ASN A 74 1.16 26.11 -12.57
CA ASN A 74 2.29 26.59 -11.78
C ASN A 74 2.47 25.75 -10.51
N ALA A 75 3.63 25.12 -10.34
CA ALA A 75 3.97 24.36 -9.15
C ALA A 75 4.55 25.22 -8.01
N ASN A 76 4.72 26.52 -8.19
CA ASN A 76 5.16 27.48 -7.16
C ASN A 76 6.46 27.07 -6.44
N GLY A 77 7.44 26.51 -7.16
CA GLY A 77 8.72 26.05 -6.60
C GLY A 77 8.65 24.72 -5.84
N ARG A 78 7.54 24.01 -5.88
CA ARG A 78 7.31 22.77 -5.12
C ARG A 78 8.01 21.57 -5.76
N LEU A 79 8.40 20.60 -4.91
CA LEU A 79 8.77 19.27 -5.34
C LEU A 79 7.57 18.54 -5.93
N VAL A 80 7.79 17.83 -7.05
CA VAL A 80 6.79 16.95 -7.67
C VAL A 80 7.34 15.53 -7.76
N THR A 81 6.57 14.57 -7.27
CA THR A 81 6.89 13.13 -7.34
C THR A 81 5.71 12.36 -7.95
N PRO A 82 5.90 11.07 -8.33
CA PRO A 82 4.76 10.19 -8.57
C PRO A 82 3.82 10.14 -7.36
N GLY A 83 2.56 9.82 -7.60
CA GLY A 83 1.65 9.43 -6.52
C GLY A 83 2.19 8.24 -5.75
N LEU A 84 2.09 8.30 -4.43
CA LEU A 84 2.52 7.22 -3.57
C LEU A 84 1.66 5.97 -3.77
N VAL A 85 2.28 4.81 -3.57
CA VAL A 85 1.65 3.49 -3.66
C VAL A 85 1.78 2.80 -2.31
N ASP A 86 0.67 2.55 -1.63
CA ASP A 86 0.64 1.77 -0.39
C ASP A 86 0.28 0.33 -0.72
N CYS A 87 1.27 -0.55 -0.70
CA CYS A 87 1.13 -1.92 -1.17
C CYS A 87 0.73 -2.93 -0.09
N HIS A 88 0.46 -2.47 1.16
CA HIS A 88 0.05 -3.34 2.25
C HIS A 88 -0.79 -2.58 3.28
N THR A 89 -2.10 -2.82 3.28
CA THR A 89 -3.00 -2.24 4.30
C THR A 89 -4.13 -3.19 4.67
N HIS A 90 -4.64 -3.05 5.91
CA HIS A 90 -5.81 -3.74 6.43
C HIS A 90 -6.96 -2.75 6.70
N MET A 91 -7.21 -1.83 5.80
CA MET A 91 -8.12 -0.68 6.02
C MET A 91 -9.56 -1.03 6.34
N LEU A 92 -10.03 -2.25 6.07
CA LEU A 92 -11.42 -2.64 6.31
C LEU A 92 -11.57 -3.31 7.68
N PHE A 93 -11.79 -2.51 8.70
CA PHE A 93 -12.02 -2.97 10.07
C PHE A 93 -12.96 -2.05 10.84
N GLY A 94 -13.61 -2.60 11.88
CA GLY A 94 -14.36 -1.88 12.91
C GLY A 94 -13.56 -1.72 14.20
N GLY A 95 -13.88 -0.68 14.98
CA GLY A 95 -13.26 -0.43 16.27
C GLY A 95 -11.80 0.01 16.22
N HIS A 96 -11.13 -0.05 17.36
CA HIS A 96 -9.70 0.19 17.55
C HIS A 96 -9.18 -0.53 18.79
N ARG A 97 -7.87 -0.71 18.90
CA ARG A 97 -7.22 -1.40 20.02
C ARG A 97 -6.38 -0.46 20.91
N ALA A 98 -6.78 0.82 21.05
CA ALA A 98 -6.05 1.80 21.87
C ALA A 98 -5.96 1.38 23.35
N GLY A 99 -6.98 0.72 23.90
CA GLY A 99 -6.93 0.16 25.26
C GLY A 99 -5.86 -0.91 25.42
N GLU A 100 -5.78 -1.86 24.46
CA GLU A 100 -4.74 -2.90 24.44
C GLU A 100 -3.33 -2.29 24.26
N PHE A 101 -3.21 -1.23 23.48
CA PHE A 101 -1.96 -0.50 23.34
C PHE A 101 -1.52 0.09 24.69
N GLN A 102 -2.44 0.71 25.45
CA GLN A 102 -2.15 1.23 26.78
C GLN A 102 -1.74 0.11 27.74
N GLU A 103 -2.43 -1.05 27.74
CA GLU A 103 -2.06 -2.21 28.54
C GLU A 103 -0.63 -2.69 28.25
N ARG A 104 -0.24 -2.74 26.99
CA ARG A 104 1.13 -3.08 26.60
C ARG A 104 2.17 -2.08 27.10
N LEU A 105 1.85 -0.78 27.08
CA LEU A 105 2.73 0.24 27.67
C LEU A 105 2.90 0.07 29.18
N LEU A 106 1.90 -0.49 29.86
CA LEU A 106 1.93 -0.82 31.31
C LEU A 106 2.58 -2.18 31.58
N GLY A 107 3.05 -2.91 30.55
CA GLY A 107 3.81 -4.15 30.70
C GLY A 107 3.02 -5.44 30.46
N THR A 108 1.73 -5.37 30.13
CA THR A 108 0.96 -6.57 29.77
C THR A 108 1.47 -7.11 28.42
N SER A 109 1.77 -8.38 28.35
CA SER A 109 2.26 -9.02 27.14
C SER A 109 1.14 -9.18 26.09
N TYR A 110 1.53 -9.26 24.82
CA TYR A 110 0.58 -9.55 23.72
C TYR A 110 -0.13 -10.90 23.93
N ALA A 111 0.59 -11.90 24.45
CA ALA A 111 0.03 -13.22 24.73
C ALA A 111 -1.05 -13.18 25.80
N GLU A 112 -0.86 -12.42 26.91
CA GLU A 112 -1.86 -12.25 27.95
C GLU A 112 -3.12 -11.54 27.42
N ILE A 113 -2.95 -10.54 26.56
CA ILE A 113 -4.08 -9.87 25.90
C ILE A 113 -4.84 -10.86 25.02
N ALA A 114 -4.13 -11.64 24.21
CA ALA A 114 -4.73 -12.64 23.32
C ALA A 114 -5.50 -13.74 24.10
N LEU A 115 -4.93 -14.24 25.21
CA LEU A 115 -5.59 -15.25 26.06
C LEU A 115 -6.93 -14.76 26.66
N ARG A 116 -7.09 -13.46 26.86
CA ARG A 116 -8.34 -12.84 27.33
C ARG A 116 -9.33 -12.53 26.20
N GLY A 117 -9.05 -12.99 24.97
CA GLY A 117 -9.87 -12.75 23.80
C GLY A 117 -9.68 -11.37 23.16
N GLY A 118 -8.57 -10.69 23.47
CA GLY A 118 -8.09 -9.48 22.78
C GLY A 118 -7.38 -9.77 21.45
N GLY A 119 -6.58 -8.83 21.01
CA GLY A 119 -5.84 -8.97 19.76
C GLY A 119 -6.74 -8.97 18.52
N ILE A 120 -6.43 -9.82 17.54
CA ILE A 120 -7.19 -9.93 16.30
C ILE A 120 -8.67 -10.28 16.52
N ARG A 121 -8.99 -11.12 17.51
CA ARG A 121 -10.37 -11.51 17.84
C ARG A 121 -11.22 -10.31 18.25
N SER A 122 -10.65 -9.33 18.96
CA SER A 122 -11.33 -8.08 19.30
C SER A 122 -11.72 -7.29 18.05
N THR A 123 -10.81 -7.18 17.07
CA THR A 123 -11.08 -6.50 15.79
C THR A 123 -12.13 -7.26 14.97
N VAL A 124 -12.06 -8.60 14.92
CA VAL A 124 -13.05 -9.43 14.21
C VAL A 124 -14.46 -9.18 14.77
N ARG A 125 -14.64 -9.28 16.08
CA ARG A 125 -15.95 -9.01 16.73
C ARG A 125 -16.44 -7.59 16.47
N ALA A 126 -15.56 -6.59 16.58
CA ALA A 126 -15.92 -5.19 16.31
C ALA A 126 -16.29 -4.95 14.84
N THR A 127 -15.66 -5.66 13.92
CA THR A 127 -15.97 -5.58 12.47
C THR A 127 -17.30 -6.27 12.17
N GLU A 128 -17.53 -7.45 12.71
CA GLU A 128 -18.76 -8.22 12.52
C GLU A 128 -20.00 -7.51 13.06
N ALA A 129 -19.85 -6.80 14.18
CA ALA A 129 -20.95 -6.06 14.81
C ALA A 129 -21.43 -4.86 14.01
N LEU A 130 -20.66 -4.39 13.01
CA LEU A 130 -21.03 -3.22 12.21
C LEU A 130 -21.88 -3.62 11.00
N ARG A 131 -22.82 -2.72 10.66
CA ARG A 131 -23.60 -2.82 9.42
C ARG A 131 -22.68 -2.60 8.21
N GLU A 132 -23.03 -3.22 7.09
CA GLU A 132 -22.27 -3.16 5.84
C GLU A 132 -22.09 -1.73 5.33
N ASP A 133 -23.17 -0.93 5.35
CA ASP A 133 -23.13 0.46 4.91
C ASP A 133 -22.20 1.34 5.77
N VAL A 134 -22.05 1.00 7.06
CA VAL A 134 -21.10 1.68 7.96
C VAL A 134 -19.66 1.30 7.61
N LEU A 135 -19.36 -0.01 7.46
CA LEU A 135 -18.04 -0.49 7.08
C LEU A 135 -17.58 0.07 5.73
N GLU A 136 -18.49 0.09 4.74
CA GLU A 136 -18.19 0.61 3.41
C GLU A 136 -17.88 2.11 3.44
N ARG A 137 -18.65 2.91 4.20
CA ARG A 137 -18.36 4.34 4.41
C ARG A 137 -17.03 4.55 5.16
N MET A 138 -16.75 3.73 6.17
CA MET A 138 -15.47 3.82 6.89
C MET A 138 -14.29 3.55 5.98
N LEU A 139 -14.38 2.53 5.12
CA LEU A 139 -13.32 2.25 4.14
C LEU A 139 -13.19 3.39 3.12
N ALA A 140 -14.28 3.89 2.56
CA ALA A 140 -14.25 5.01 1.63
C ALA A 140 -13.60 6.27 2.25
N ASN A 141 -13.92 6.61 3.50
CA ASN A 141 -13.32 7.74 4.22
C ASN A 141 -11.81 7.53 4.47
N ARG A 142 -11.37 6.28 4.74
CA ARG A 142 -9.96 5.96 4.91
C ARG A 142 -9.22 6.08 3.58
N LEU A 143 -9.76 5.56 2.50
CA LEU A 143 -9.19 5.68 1.15
C LEU A 143 -9.05 7.14 0.73
N GLU A 144 -10.06 7.97 1.01
CA GLU A 144 -10.00 9.41 0.73
C GLU A 144 -8.90 10.11 1.56
N ARG A 145 -8.70 9.71 2.82
CA ARG A 145 -7.59 10.22 3.64
C ARG A 145 -6.23 9.81 3.07
N TRP A 146 -6.08 8.56 2.58
CA TRP A 146 -4.85 8.11 1.92
C TRP A 146 -4.56 8.93 0.68
N ARG A 147 -5.57 9.17 -0.15
CA ARG A 147 -5.46 10.06 -1.30
C ARG A 147 -5.01 11.46 -0.89
N ALA A 148 -5.64 12.05 0.11
CA ALA A 148 -5.26 13.37 0.62
C ALA A 148 -3.82 13.43 1.16
N ASN A 149 -3.28 12.29 1.59
CA ASN A 149 -1.89 12.13 2.01
C ASN A 149 -0.94 11.69 0.87
N GLY A 150 -1.37 11.80 -0.40
CA GLY A 150 -0.53 11.57 -1.57
C GLY A 150 -0.57 10.15 -2.14
N CYS A 151 -1.30 9.20 -1.54
CA CYS A 151 -1.42 7.85 -2.07
C CYS A 151 -2.49 7.78 -3.16
N THR A 152 -2.09 7.54 -4.39
CA THR A 152 -2.99 7.41 -5.55
C THR A 152 -3.35 5.96 -5.88
N THR A 153 -2.58 5.02 -5.34
CA THR A 153 -2.79 3.57 -5.48
C THR A 153 -2.64 2.93 -4.11
N VAL A 154 -3.62 2.11 -3.73
CA VAL A 154 -3.67 1.49 -2.40
C VAL A 154 -4.08 0.03 -2.53
N GLU A 155 -3.40 -0.85 -1.82
CA GLU A 155 -3.87 -2.21 -1.60
C GLU A 155 -4.70 -2.27 -0.32
N VAL A 156 -5.83 -2.97 -0.38
CA VAL A 156 -6.66 -3.28 0.78
C VAL A 156 -6.81 -4.78 0.91
N LYS A 157 -6.43 -5.31 2.07
CA LYS A 157 -6.60 -6.72 2.42
C LYS A 157 -7.92 -6.92 3.19
N CYS A 158 -8.63 -8.01 2.94
CA CYS A 158 -9.58 -8.56 3.90
C CYS A 158 -8.81 -9.27 5.03
N GLY A 159 -9.40 -10.18 5.80
CA GLY A 159 -8.68 -10.91 6.85
C GLY A 159 -9.20 -10.66 8.26
N TYR A 160 -10.24 -9.82 8.41
CA TYR A 160 -10.97 -9.66 9.67
C TYR A 160 -12.35 -10.35 9.65
N GLY A 161 -12.66 -11.11 8.62
CA GLY A 161 -13.77 -12.03 8.59
C GLY A 161 -13.39 -13.39 9.16
N LEU A 162 -12.16 -13.83 8.89
CA LEU A 162 -11.54 -15.12 9.18
C LEU A 162 -12.28 -16.29 8.53
N ALA A 163 -13.57 -16.49 8.83
CA ALA A 163 -14.37 -17.57 8.25
C ALA A 163 -14.76 -17.28 6.79
N PRO A 164 -14.86 -18.30 5.92
CA PRO A 164 -15.06 -18.15 4.48
C PRO A 164 -16.20 -17.21 4.07
N ARG A 165 -17.37 -17.36 4.66
CA ARG A 165 -18.52 -16.50 4.35
C ARG A 165 -18.31 -15.04 4.73
N ARG A 166 -17.63 -14.79 5.84
CA ARG A 166 -17.35 -13.43 6.31
C ARG A 166 -16.27 -12.77 5.45
N GLU A 167 -15.24 -13.51 5.00
CA GLU A 167 -14.24 -12.97 4.07
C GLU A 167 -14.83 -12.60 2.71
N ILE A 168 -15.75 -13.42 2.17
CA ILE A 168 -16.50 -13.08 0.95
C ILE A 168 -17.27 -11.78 1.14
N ARG A 169 -17.94 -11.60 2.27
CA ARG A 169 -18.64 -10.35 2.61
C ARG A 169 -17.69 -9.14 2.61
N LEU A 170 -16.53 -9.25 3.27
CA LEU A 170 -15.57 -8.15 3.30
C LEU A 170 -15.04 -7.81 1.91
N LEU A 171 -14.73 -8.80 1.07
CA LEU A 171 -14.29 -8.59 -0.31
C LEU A 171 -15.36 -7.87 -1.16
N GLN A 172 -16.65 -8.14 -0.93
CA GLN A 172 -17.75 -7.42 -1.58
C GLN A 172 -17.81 -5.95 -1.15
N LEU A 173 -17.67 -5.67 0.15
CA LEU A 173 -17.65 -4.30 0.68
C LEU A 173 -16.44 -3.51 0.15
N MET A 174 -15.28 -4.15 0.03
CA MET A 174 -14.10 -3.53 -0.57
C MET A 174 -14.36 -3.12 -2.03
N ALA A 175 -15.05 -3.95 -2.80
CA ALA A 175 -15.42 -3.62 -4.17
C ALA A 175 -16.38 -2.42 -4.23
N GLY A 176 -17.37 -2.37 -3.35
CA GLY A 176 -18.32 -1.26 -3.23
C GLY A 176 -17.64 0.07 -2.86
N ALA A 177 -16.74 0.06 -1.88
CA ALA A 177 -16.01 1.25 -1.48
C ALA A 177 -15.05 1.75 -2.57
N ALA A 178 -14.37 0.85 -3.28
CA ALA A 178 -13.39 1.18 -4.30
C ALA A 178 -13.97 1.98 -5.48
N ILE A 179 -15.23 1.80 -5.83
CA ILE A 179 -15.88 2.56 -6.91
C ILE A 179 -16.36 3.94 -6.48
N ARG A 180 -16.36 4.25 -5.19
CA ARG A 180 -16.86 5.53 -4.63
C ARG A 180 -15.78 6.58 -4.47
N VAL A 181 -14.53 6.20 -4.54
CA VAL A 181 -13.39 7.12 -4.35
C VAL A 181 -12.52 7.15 -5.58
N PRO A 182 -11.97 8.32 -5.94
CA PRO A 182 -10.95 8.38 -6.97
C PRO A 182 -9.69 7.68 -6.47
N GLY A 183 -9.05 6.90 -7.34
CA GLY A 183 -7.83 6.14 -7.01
C GLY A 183 -7.89 4.70 -7.51
N ARG A 184 -6.76 4.01 -7.33
CA ARG A 184 -6.67 2.59 -7.64
C ARG A 184 -6.65 1.79 -6.36
N VAL A 185 -7.61 0.89 -6.23
CA VAL A 185 -7.71 -0.02 -5.08
C VAL A 185 -7.46 -1.44 -5.54
N HIS A 186 -6.34 -2.02 -5.10
CA HIS A 186 -6.03 -3.43 -5.27
C HIS A 186 -6.64 -4.20 -4.10
N ARG A 187 -7.45 -5.21 -4.39
CA ARG A 187 -8.14 -6.02 -3.38
C ARG A 187 -7.40 -7.34 -3.20
N THR A 188 -6.86 -7.57 -2.02
CA THR A 188 -6.15 -8.81 -1.68
C THR A 188 -7.00 -9.66 -0.73
N ALA A 189 -7.18 -10.91 -1.08
CA ALA A 189 -7.78 -11.89 -0.18
C ALA A 189 -6.69 -12.40 0.78
N LEU A 190 -6.64 -11.82 2.00
CA LEU A 190 -5.80 -12.33 3.07
C LEU A 190 -6.52 -13.51 3.73
N LEU A 191 -6.08 -14.69 3.38
CA LEU A 191 -6.58 -15.96 3.88
C LEU A 191 -5.59 -16.52 4.91
N LEU A 192 -6.02 -17.44 5.77
CA LEU A 192 -5.16 -17.96 6.84
C LEU A 192 -4.52 -16.85 7.72
N HIS A 193 -5.27 -15.77 8.01
CA HIS A 193 -4.79 -14.70 8.89
C HIS A 193 -4.76 -15.13 10.36
N ALA A 194 -5.82 -15.79 10.82
CA ALA A 194 -5.91 -16.47 12.11
C ALA A 194 -6.95 -17.59 12.01
N LEU A 195 -6.88 -18.57 12.91
CA LEU A 195 -7.89 -19.63 12.97
C LEU A 195 -9.19 -19.07 13.57
N PRO A 196 -10.33 -19.15 12.82
CA PRO A 196 -11.64 -18.75 13.34
C PRO A 196 -12.05 -19.59 14.55
N GLU A 197 -12.79 -19.00 15.50
CA GLU A 197 -13.25 -19.71 16.71
C GLU A 197 -14.09 -20.94 16.38
N GLU A 198 -14.92 -20.88 15.34
CA GLU A 198 -15.73 -22.00 14.87
C GLU A 198 -14.92 -23.19 14.34
N TYR A 199 -13.63 -23.02 14.06
CA TYR A 199 -12.72 -24.08 13.61
C TYR A 199 -11.72 -24.50 14.69
N GLU A 200 -11.89 -24.09 15.94
CA GLU A 200 -11.05 -24.61 17.04
C GLU A 200 -11.11 -26.13 17.09
N GLY A 201 -9.95 -26.78 17.11
CA GLY A 201 -9.82 -28.23 17.01
C GLY A 201 -10.00 -28.83 15.60
N ARG A 202 -10.34 -28.01 14.59
CA ARG A 202 -10.56 -28.46 13.18
C ARG A 202 -9.70 -27.67 12.18
N ARG A 203 -8.46 -27.37 12.56
CA ARG A 203 -7.55 -26.53 11.77
C ARG A 203 -7.33 -27.05 10.36
N ALA A 204 -7.11 -28.38 10.19
CA ALA A 204 -6.90 -28.99 8.88
C ALA A 204 -8.15 -28.83 7.97
N GLU A 205 -9.35 -28.95 8.53
CA GLU A 205 -10.61 -28.76 7.80
C GLU A 205 -10.74 -27.30 7.30
N TYR A 206 -10.38 -26.33 8.15
CA TYR A 206 -10.37 -24.92 7.76
C TYR A 206 -9.40 -24.66 6.60
N VAL A 207 -8.16 -25.14 6.70
CA VAL A 207 -7.17 -24.96 5.62
C VAL A 207 -7.66 -25.57 4.32
N GLU A 208 -8.25 -26.77 4.37
CA GLU A 208 -8.78 -27.45 3.18
C GLU A 208 -9.97 -26.71 2.58
N GLU A 209 -10.90 -26.17 3.39
CA GLU A 209 -12.02 -25.36 2.91
C GLU A 209 -11.54 -24.07 2.25
N VAL A 210 -10.55 -23.39 2.84
CA VAL A 210 -9.92 -22.20 2.27
C VAL A 210 -9.29 -22.53 0.91
N ARG A 211 -8.51 -23.62 0.85
CA ARG A 211 -7.79 -24.06 -0.33
C ARG A 211 -8.73 -24.43 -1.49
N THR A 212 -9.83 -25.08 -1.19
CA THR A 212 -10.75 -25.62 -2.22
C THR A 212 -11.94 -24.69 -2.49
N ALA A 213 -12.84 -24.55 -1.55
CA ALA A 213 -14.11 -23.87 -1.75
C ALA A 213 -13.94 -22.34 -1.81
N LEU A 214 -13.27 -21.74 -0.83
CA LEU A 214 -13.16 -20.28 -0.73
C LEU A 214 -12.35 -19.69 -1.89
N LEU A 215 -11.16 -20.22 -2.18
CA LEU A 215 -10.34 -19.75 -3.31
C LEU A 215 -11.04 -19.89 -4.65
N THR A 216 -11.73 -21.01 -4.87
CA THR A 216 -12.50 -21.23 -6.10
C THR A 216 -13.61 -20.19 -6.26
N GLU A 217 -14.33 -19.87 -5.18
CA GLU A 217 -15.38 -18.87 -5.21
C GLU A 217 -14.85 -17.46 -5.44
N ILE A 218 -13.75 -17.08 -4.76
CA ILE A 218 -13.05 -15.79 -4.95
C ILE A 218 -12.61 -15.63 -6.41
N HIS A 219 -11.96 -16.65 -6.98
CA HIS A 219 -11.49 -16.64 -8.37
C HIS A 219 -12.67 -16.54 -9.36
N ARG A 220 -13.66 -17.43 -9.23
CA ARG A 220 -14.83 -17.47 -10.11
C ARG A 220 -15.60 -16.15 -10.18
N ARG A 221 -15.64 -15.40 -9.06
CA ARG A 221 -16.34 -14.10 -8.97
C ARG A 221 -15.44 -12.90 -9.21
N GLY A 222 -14.13 -13.08 -9.42
CA GLY A 222 -13.18 -11.97 -9.61
C GLY A 222 -13.15 -11.00 -8.42
N MET A 223 -13.24 -11.53 -7.19
CA MET A 223 -13.40 -10.72 -5.98
C MET A 223 -12.10 -10.08 -5.50
N ALA A 224 -10.98 -10.71 -5.79
CA ALA A 224 -9.64 -10.24 -5.40
C ALA A 224 -8.67 -10.25 -6.58
N THR A 225 -7.66 -9.40 -6.53
CA THR A 225 -6.57 -9.30 -7.50
C THR A 225 -5.32 -10.07 -7.09
N ALA A 226 -5.25 -10.51 -5.83
CA ALA A 226 -4.17 -11.32 -5.26
C ALA A 226 -4.67 -12.10 -4.04
N VAL A 227 -3.88 -13.09 -3.63
CA VAL A 227 -4.08 -13.86 -2.40
C VAL A 227 -2.88 -13.66 -1.49
N ASP A 228 -3.12 -13.58 -0.19
CA ASP A 228 -2.11 -13.43 0.85
C ASP A 228 -2.38 -14.41 1.99
N VAL A 229 -1.34 -14.81 2.72
CA VAL A 229 -1.42 -15.69 3.88
C VAL A 229 -0.44 -15.24 4.96
N PHE A 230 -0.70 -15.57 6.22
CA PHE A 230 0.17 -15.25 7.35
C PHE A 230 0.99 -16.47 7.79
N CYS A 231 2.24 -16.52 7.33
CA CYS A 231 3.22 -17.55 7.65
C CYS A 231 4.06 -17.15 8.88
N ASP A 232 3.60 -17.53 10.07
CA ASP A 232 4.21 -17.12 11.34
C ASP A 232 3.85 -18.14 12.43
N PRO A 233 4.63 -18.30 13.52
CA PRO A 233 4.29 -19.21 14.62
C PRO A 233 2.91 -18.95 15.24
N VAL A 234 2.44 -17.70 15.24
CA VAL A 234 1.10 -17.34 15.74
C VAL A 234 0.03 -17.42 14.64
N GLY A 235 0.42 -17.58 13.40
CA GLY A 235 -0.43 -17.75 12.21
C GLY A 235 -0.51 -19.19 11.74
N PHE A 236 -0.01 -19.46 10.54
CA PHE A 236 -0.03 -20.76 9.89
C PHE A 236 1.39 -21.21 9.51
N SER A 237 1.58 -22.52 9.48
CA SER A 237 2.85 -23.14 9.12
C SER A 237 3.17 -22.96 7.63
N VAL A 238 4.45 -23.08 7.27
CA VAL A 238 4.92 -23.08 5.87
C VAL A 238 4.15 -24.09 5.01
N ALA A 239 3.87 -25.28 5.53
CA ALA A 239 3.17 -26.33 4.79
C ALA A 239 1.70 -25.96 4.50
N GLU A 240 0.99 -25.39 5.49
CA GLU A 240 -0.40 -24.91 5.32
C GLU A 240 -0.46 -23.73 4.35
N CYS A 241 0.45 -22.77 4.50
CA CYS A 241 0.57 -21.62 3.59
C CYS A 241 0.87 -22.06 2.16
N ARG A 242 1.81 -22.98 1.97
CA ARG A 242 2.16 -23.55 0.66
C ARG A 242 0.95 -24.13 -0.04
N ALA A 243 0.18 -24.98 0.64
CA ALA A 243 -0.99 -25.63 0.04
C ALA A 243 -2.02 -24.64 -0.51
N VAL A 244 -2.26 -23.53 0.22
CA VAL A 244 -3.20 -22.47 -0.21
C VAL A 244 -2.60 -21.61 -1.34
N LEU A 245 -1.31 -21.27 -1.26
CA LEU A 245 -0.66 -20.41 -2.27
C LEU A 245 -0.43 -21.16 -3.60
N GLU A 246 -0.08 -22.43 -3.58
CA GLU A 246 0.00 -23.26 -4.80
C GLU A 246 -1.35 -23.32 -5.49
N ARG A 247 -2.43 -23.52 -4.73
CA ARG A 247 -3.78 -23.49 -5.30
C ARG A 247 -4.16 -22.12 -5.87
N ALA A 248 -3.78 -21.03 -5.22
CA ALA A 248 -4.00 -19.68 -5.74
C ALA A 248 -3.28 -19.48 -7.10
N ARG A 249 -2.02 -19.96 -7.20
CA ARG A 249 -1.24 -19.94 -8.46
C ARG A 249 -1.86 -20.76 -9.57
N GLU A 250 -2.35 -21.96 -9.26
CA GLU A 250 -3.09 -22.81 -10.23
C GLU A 250 -4.32 -22.09 -10.82
N LEU A 251 -4.97 -21.26 -10.01
CA LEU A 251 -6.08 -20.40 -10.42
C LEU A 251 -5.64 -19.12 -11.14
N GLY A 252 -4.33 -18.88 -11.31
CA GLY A 252 -3.77 -17.70 -11.95
C GLY A 252 -3.82 -16.44 -11.08
N LEU A 253 -4.04 -16.57 -9.77
CA LEU A 253 -4.04 -15.45 -8.83
C LEU A 253 -2.60 -15.15 -8.37
N PRO A 254 -2.13 -13.90 -8.48
CA PRO A 254 -0.88 -13.48 -7.85
C PRO A 254 -0.90 -13.74 -6.34
N ILE A 255 0.27 -14.08 -5.77
CA ILE A 255 0.39 -14.42 -4.36
C ILE A 255 1.34 -13.47 -3.63
N ARG A 256 1.10 -13.30 -2.34
CA ARG A 256 1.88 -12.53 -1.35
C ARG A 256 1.94 -13.29 -0.05
N LEU A 257 2.85 -12.93 0.86
CA LEU A 257 2.96 -13.55 2.17
C LEU A 257 3.32 -12.50 3.24
N HIS A 258 2.63 -12.53 4.38
CA HIS A 258 3.19 -12.04 5.63
C HIS A 258 4.20 -13.10 6.09
N ALA A 259 5.46 -12.72 6.24
CA ALA A 259 6.57 -13.63 6.49
C ALA A 259 7.60 -13.05 7.46
N GLU A 260 8.20 -13.89 8.30
CA GLU A 260 9.31 -13.54 9.18
C GLU A 260 9.02 -12.34 10.11
N GLN A 261 7.78 -12.20 10.57
CA GLN A 261 7.38 -11.08 11.43
C GLN A 261 7.82 -11.29 12.88
N THR A 262 7.40 -12.41 13.51
CA THR A 262 7.69 -12.65 14.93
C THR A 262 8.83 -13.63 15.14
N ALA A 263 9.11 -14.46 14.15
CA ALA A 263 10.23 -15.40 14.10
C ALA A 263 10.57 -15.75 12.66
N ARG A 264 11.78 -16.28 12.44
CA ARG A 264 12.16 -16.87 11.17
C ARG A 264 11.48 -18.21 11.00
N THR A 265 10.54 -18.33 10.06
CA THR A 265 9.76 -19.55 9.80
C THR A 265 10.08 -20.22 8.49
N GLY A 266 10.74 -19.53 7.56
CA GLY A 266 10.96 -19.97 6.18
C GLY A 266 9.88 -19.44 5.21
N GLY A 267 9.04 -18.51 5.65
CA GLY A 267 8.03 -17.84 4.80
C GLY A 267 8.64 -17.04 3.67
N ALA A 268 9.76 -16.33 3.91
CA ALA A 268 10.48 -15.61 2.88
C ALA A 268 11.06 -16.54 1.80
N GLN A 269 11.60 -17.70 2.20
CA GLN A 269 12.06 -18.73 1.27
C GLN A 269 10.89 -19.30 0.46
N LEU A 270 9.74 -19.56 1.11
CA LEU A 270 8.53 -20.00 0.43
C LEU A 270 8.04 -18.98 -0.59
N ALA A 271 8.08 -17.68 -0.24
CA ALA A 271 7.71 -16.60 -1.16
C ALA A 271 8.61 -16.58 -2.40
N ALA A 272 9.93 -16.71 -2.22
CA ALA A 272 10.90 -16.77 -3.30
C ALA A 272 10.67 -18.02 -4.19
N GLU A 273 10.51 -19.19 -3.59
CA GLU A 273 10.30 -20.45 -4.28
C GLU A 273 9.03 -20.44 -5.14
N LEU A 274 7.95 -19.90 -4.61
CA LEU A 274 6.67 -19.81 -5.31
C LEU A 274 6.58 -18.63 -6.28
N GLY A 275 7.57 -17.74 -6.35
CA GLY A 275 7.56 -16.55 -7.19
C GLY A 275 6.47 -15.56 -6.77
N ALA A 276 6.32 -15.35 -5.47
CA ALA A 276 5.38 -14.38 -4.93
C ALA A 276 5.72 -12.97 -5.40
N ARG A 277 4.69 -12.10 -5.51
CA ARG A 277 4.89 -10.69 -5.81
C ARG A 277 5.63 -9.98 -4.68
N SER A 278 5.28 -10.30 -3.44
CA SER A 278 5.96 -9.77 -2.27
C SER A 278 6.03 -10.76 -1.11
N ALA A 279 7.00 -10.53 -0.23
CA ALA A 279 7.07 -11.05 1.13
C ALA A 279 7.10 -9.85 2.07
N ASP A 280 6.17 -9.78 2.99
CA ASP A 280 5.84 -8.61 3.75
C ASP A 280 6.22 -8.81 5.23
N HIS A 281 6.58 -7.77 5.97
CA HIS A 281 7.19 -7.72 7.30
C HIS A 281 8.71 -7.86 7.26
N LEU A 282 9.23 -9.09 7.33
CA LEU A 282 10.66 -9.42 7.21
C LEU A 282 11.53 -8.91 8.37
N GLU A 283 10.96 -8.58 9.54
CA GLU A 283 11.72 -8.14 10.72
C GLU A 283 12.75 -9.19 11.17
N CYS A 284 12.41 -10.49 11.03
CA CYS A 284 13.27 -11.61 11.40
C CYS A 284 14.03 -12.23 10.20
N ALA A 285 13.97 -11.61 9.01
CA ALA A 285 14.64 -12.13 7.82
C ALA A 285 16.16 -11.97 7.89
N THR A 286 16.87 -12.98 7.39
CA THR A 286 18.34 -12.99 7.30
C THR A 286 18.83 -12.53 5.92
N ALA A 287 20.14 -12.31 5.79
CA ALA A 287 20.76 -12.00 4.49
C ALA A 287 20.49 -13.07 3.42
N GLU A 288 20.37 -14.33 3.83
CA GLU A 288 20.02 -15.45 2.93
C GLU A 288 18.60 -15.33 2.40
N ASP A 289 17.65 -14.91 3.27
CA ASP A 289 16.26 -14.70 2.89
C ASP A 289 16.16 -13.54 1.88
N TRP A 290 16.84 -12.43 2.15
CA TRP A 290 16.91 -11.29 1.22
C TRP A 290 17.55 -11.67 -0.12
N SER A 291 18.60 -12.48 -0.10
CA SER A 291 19.24 -12.98 -1.34
C SER A 291 18.31 -13.89 -2.16
N ALA A 292 17.52 -14.75 -1.49
CA ALA A 292 16.53 -15.59 -2.15
C ALA A 292 15.41 -14.75 -2.79
N LEU A 293 14.89 -13.74 -2.09
CA LEU A 293 13.89 -12.80 -2.61
C LEU A 293 14.44 -12.04 -3.83
N ALA A 294 15.69 -11.57 -3.77
CA ALA A 294 16.36 -10.90 -4.88
C ALA A 294 16.45 -11.80 -6.12
N ALA A 295 16.91 -13.05 -5.96
CA ALA A 295 17.04 -14.01 -7.04
C ALA A 295 15.70 -14.35 -7.70
N ALA A 296 14.62 -14.41 -6.91
CA ALA A 296 13.26 -14.66 -7.40
C ALA A 296 12.58 -13.43 -8.01
N GLY A 297 13.13 -12.23 -7.79
CA GLY A 297 12.49 -10.96 -8.17
C GLY A 297 11.25 -10.61 -7.33
N THR A 298 11.11 -11.27 -6.17
CA THR A 298 10.09 -10.98 -5.15
C THR A 298 10.46 -9.68 -4.42
N VAL A 299 9.49 -8.79 -4.21
CA VAL A 299 9.71 -7.54 -3.48
C VAL A 299 9.60 -7.80 -1.98
N GLY A 300 10.62 -7.39 -1.20
CA GLY A 300 10.49 -7.36 0.26
C GLY A 300 9.74 -6.09 0.68
N VAL A 301 8.71 -6.22 1.51
CA VAL A 301 7.92 -5.08 1.99
C VAL A 301 8.17 -4.85 3.47
N LEU A 302 8.75 -3.72 3.83
CA LEU A 302 8.96 -3.33 5.22
C LEU A 302 7.75 -2.55 5.76
N LEU A 303 7.42 -2.80 7.03
CA LEU A 303 6.26 -2.24 7.73
C LEU A 303 6.69 -1.49 8.99
N PRO A 304 7.31 -0.29 8.86
CA PRO A 304 7.99 0.38 9.96
C PRO A 304 7.07 0.75 11.13
N ALA A 305 5.79 1.05 10.85
CA ALA A 305 4.83 1.37 11.90
C ALA A 305 4.50 0.16 12.79
N ALA A 306 4.44 -1.05 12.19
CA ALA A 306 4.23 -2.29 12.93
C ALA A 306 5.46 -2.62 13.78
N ALA A 307 6.66 -2.59 13.19
CA ALA A 307 7.90 -2.84 13.89
C ALA A 307 8.08 -1.88 15.09
N LEU A 308 7.85 -0.57 14.90
CA LEU A 308 7.90 0.43 15.98
C LEU A 308 6.91 0.12 17.10
N THR A 309 5.66 -0.19 16.74
CA THR A 309 4.60 -0.48 17.71
C THR A 309 4.89 -1.76 18.51
N LEU A 310 5.48 -2.77 17.86
CA LEU A 310 5.87 -4.04 18.48
C LEU A 310 7.25 -3.99 19.14
N ARG A 311 7.99 -2.88 18.99
CA ARG A 311 9.36 -2.71 19.48
C ARG A 311 10.33 -3.73 18.88
N GLN A 312 10.15 -4.05 17.61
CA GLN A 312 11.03 -4.89 16.82
C GLN A 312 12.04 -4.05 16.05
N SER A 313 13.20 -4.64 15.76
CA SER A 313 14.18 -4.03 14.87
C SER A 313 13.80 -4.27 13.42
N LEU A 314 14.02 -3.29 12.58
CA LEU A 314 13.92 -3.44 11.13
C LEU A 314 15.28 -3.86 10.53
N PRO A 315 15.29 -4.54 9.37
CA PRO A 315 16.50 -4.84 8.63
C PRO A 315 17.27 -3.57 8.25
N ASP A 316 18.60 -3.64 8.33
CA ASP A 316 19.50 -2.57 7.89
C ASP A 316 19.51 -2.44 6.36
N ALA A 317 19.40 -1.22 5.84
CA ALA A 317 19.45 -0.94 4.41
C ALA A 317 20.75 -1.43 3.74
N ALA A 318 21.87 -1.46 4.46
CA ALA A 318 23.13 -1.99 3.92
C ALA A 318 23.05 -3.49 3.61
N MET A 319 22.39 -4.27 4.47
CA MET A 319 22.13 -5.70 4.23
C MET A 319 21.22 -5.89 3.01
N ILE A 320 20.17 -5.08 2.89
CA ILE A 320 19.25 -5.15 1.75
C ILE A 320 19.97 -4.78 0.45
N ARG A 321 20.76 -3.70 0.44
CA ARG A 321 21.57 -3.32 -0.73
C ARG A 321 22.53 -4.43 -1.15
N ALA A 322 23.21 -5.04 -0.18
CA ALA A 322 24.16 -6.13 -0.45
C ALA A 322 23.49 -7.36 -1.10
N SER A 323 22.22 -7.63 -0.78
CA SER A 323 21.47 -8.73 -1.39
C SER A 323 20.99 -8.45 -2.82
N GLY A 324 20.93 -7.17 -3.22
CA GLY A 324 20.33 -6.74 -4.48
C GLY A 324 18.80 -6.83 -4.53
N ALA A 325 18.13 -7.09 -3.41
CA ALA A 325 16.69 -7.19 -3.33
C ALA A 325 16.01 -5.82 -3.55
N ARG A 326 14.85 -5.84 -4.18
CA ARG A 326 13.97 -4.68 -4.21
C ARG A 326 13.18 -4.60 -2.92
N VAL A 327 13.13 -3.40 -2.35
CA VAL A 327 12.40 -3.14 -1.13
C VAL A 327 11.28 -2.13 -1.37
N ALA A 328 10.10 -2.41 -0.86
CA ALA A 328 9.00 -1.46 -0.72
C ALA A 328 8.77 -1.13 0.75
N ILE A 329 8.12 -0.01 1.01
CA ILE A 329 7.65 0.41 2.32
C ILE A 329 6.15 0.58 2.23
N ALA A 330 5.43 0.03 3.21
CA ALA A 330 3.98 0.17 3.30
C ALA A 330 3.55 0.54 4.73
N SER A 331 2.28 0.93 4.86
CA SER A 331 1.78 1.41 6.15
C SER A 331 1.37 0.29 7.11
N ASP A 332 0.97 -0.85 6.58
CA ASP A 332 0.30 -1.92 7.36
C ASP A 332 -0.91 -1.39 8.13
N PHE A 333 -1.56 -0.34 7.66
CA PHE A 333 -2.59 0.33 8.45
C PHE A 333 -3.64 -0.64 8.97
N ASN A 334 -3.60 -0.86 10.28
CA ASN A 334 -4.48 -1.75 11.01
C ASN A 334 -4.71 -1.22 12.44
N PRO A 335 -5.77 -1.66 13.16
CA PRO A 335 -6.10 -1.11 14.47
C PRO A 335 -5.22 -1.63 15.62
N GLY A 336 -4.32 -2.60 15.35
CA GLY A 336 -3.57 -3.29 16.40
C GLY A 336 -2.10 -2.96 16.47
N THR A 337 -1.41 -3.21 15.39
CA THR A 337 0.05 -3.14 15.33
C THR A 337 0.56 -1.93 14.56
N ALA A 338 -0.26 -1.38 13.64
CA ALA A 338 0.17 -0.27 12.80
C ALA A 338 -0.95 0.80 12.64
N PRO A 339 -1.28 1.58 13.68
CA PRO A 339 -2.31 2.62 13.60
C PRO A 339 -1.83 3.90 12.87
N ALA A 340 -0.78 3.81 12.06
CA ALA A 340 -0.25 4.92 11.26
C ALA A 340 -1.18 5.23 10.08
N GLN A 341 -1.53 6.50 9.91
CA GLN A 341 -2.51 6.94 8.90
C GLN A 341 -1.88 7.69 7.71
N SER A 342 -0.59 7.53 7.51
CA SER A 342 0.17 8.15 6.42
C SER A 342 1.31 7.25 5.97
N LEU A 343 1.38 6.95 4.68
CA LEU A 343 2.51 6.21 4.11
C LEU A 343 3.80 7.02 4.17
N LEU A 344 3.72 8.35 4.03
CA LEU A 344 4.91 9.21 4.16
C LEU A 344 5.53 9.12 5.56
N GLU A 345 4.71 9.03 6.62
CA GLU A 345 5.22 8.80 7.98
C GLU A 345 5.99 7.49 8.07
N CYS A 346 5.46 6.41 7.47
CA CYS A 346 6.16 5.12 7.41
C CYS A 346 7.46 5.20 6.61
N ALA A 347 7.47 5.94 5.50
CA ALA A 347 8.67 6.19 4.71
C ALA A 347 9.75 6.94 5.51
N VAL A 348 9.36 7.97 6.27
CA VAL A 348 10.28 8.72 7.16
C VAL A 348 10.82 7.83 8.27
N LEU A 349 10.00 6.95 8.85
CA LEU A 349 10.45 5.98 9.84
C LEU A 349 11.47 5.00 9.23
N ALA A 350 11.22 4.45 8.05
CA ALA A 350 12.15 3.55 7.37
C ALA A 350 13.49 4.23 7.04
N ALA A 351 13.44 5.47 6.51
CA ALA A 351 14.67 6.23 6.23
C ALA A 351 15.54 6.36 7.48
N ARG A 352 14.94 6.61 8.65
CA ARG A 352 15.66 6.81 9.92
C ARG A 352 16.06 5.51 10.60
N LEU A 353 15.21 4.51 10.59
CA LEU A 353 15.44 3.27 11.33
C LEU A 353 16.28 2.26 10.54
N CYS A 354 16.16 2.24 9.20
CA CYS A 354 16.91 1.32 8.33
C CYS A 354 18.10 1.98 7.64
N GLY A 355 18.15 3.31 7.53
CA GLY A 355 19.22 4.05 6.82
C GLY A 355 19.01 4.13 5.31
N PHE A 356 17.76 4.24 4.84
CA PHE A 356 17.45 4.54 3.44
C PHE A 356 17.67 6.01 3.13
N HIS A 357 18.32 6.32 2.00
CA HIS A 357 18.40 7.70 1.50
C HIS A 357 17.14 8.09 0.72
N ALA A 358 17.07 9.38 0.37
CA ALA A 358 15.86 9.97 -0.21
C ALA A 358 15.40 9.27 -1.50
N GLU A 359 16.31 8.90 -2.40
CA GLU A 359 15.98 8.19 -3.63
C GLU A 359 15.47 6.77 -3.39
N GLU A 360 16.12 6.03 -2.46
CA GLU A 360 15.66 4.69 -2.07
C GLU A 360 14.29 4.75 -1.41
N THR A 361 14.06 5.77 -0.57
CA THR A 361 12.77 6.01 0.07
C THR A 361 11.69 6.28 -0.97
N LEU A 362 11.96 7.14 -1.97
CA LEU A 362 11.02 7.39 -3.06
C LEU A 362 10.73 6.13 -3.87
N LEU A 363 11.77 5.39 -4.28
CA LEU A 363 11.60 4.10 -4.99
C LEU A 363 10.73 3.12 -4.20
N ALA A 364 10.93 3.04 -2.88
CA ALA A 364 10.24 2.10 -2.00
C ALA A 364 8.74 2.38 -1.86
N VAL A 365 8.32 3.65 -1.87
CA VAL A 365 6.89 4.05 -1.74
C VAL A 365 6.23 4.36 -3.08
N THR A 366 6.89 4.10 -4.19
CA THR A 366 6.38 4.36 -5.54
C THR A 366 6.57 3.14 -6.44
N TRP A 367 7.66 3.04 -7.20
CA TRP A 367 7.86 2.00 -8.20
C TRP A 367 7.95 0.59 -7.61
N ASN A 368 8.72 0.39 -6.53
CA ASN A 368 8.85 -0.93 -5.91
C ASN A 368 7.52 -1.39 -5.28
N ALA A 369 6.79 -0.48 -4.64
CA ALA A 369 5.45 -0.76 -4.13
C ALA A 369 4.46 -1.08 -5.26
N ALA A 370 4.52 -0.36 -6.39
CA ALA A 370 3.73 -0.68 -7.59
C ALA A 370 4.08 -2.07 -8.14
N ARG A 371 5.37 -2.45 -8.16
CA ARG A 371 5.84 -3.77 -8.57
C ARG A 371 5.31 -4.88 -7.65
N ALA A 372 5.29 -4.67 -6.33
CA ALA A 372 4.66 -5.59 -5.39
C ALA A 372 3.18 -5.82 -5.70
N LEU A 373 2.51 -4.82 -6.31
CA LEU A 373 1.13 -4.92 -6.77
C LEU A 373 0.99 -5.48 -8.19
N GLY A 374 2.08 -5.55 -8.98
CA GLY A 374 2.06 -5.87 -10.40
C GLY A 374 1.49 -4.74 -11.26
N ALA A 375 1.64 -3.50 -10.82
CA ALA A 375 1.11 -2.30 -11.45
C ALA A 375 2.22 -1.33 -11.95
N GLU A 376 3.49 -1.72 -11.86
CA GLU A 376 4.66 -0.90 -12.16
C GLU A 376 4.75 -0.41 -13.61
N ALA A 377 4.02 -1.02 -14.53
CA ALA A 377 3.94 -0.56 -15.91
C ALA A 377 3.08 0.72 -16.08
N GLU A 378 2.24 1.02 -15.10
CA GLU A 378 1.25 2.09 -15.21
C GLU A 378 1.35 3.17 -14.13
N VAL A 379 1.86 2.82 -12.93
CA VAL A 379 1.93 3.72 -11.76
C VAL A 379 3.27 3.63 -11.04
N GLY A 380 3.51 4.57 -10.13
CA GLY A 380 4.75 4.64 -9.35
C GLY A 380 5.91 5.33 -10.07
N HIS A 381 5.68 5.91 -11.24
CA HIS A 381 6.63 6.72 -12.00
C HIS A 381 5.92 7.75 -12.88
N LEU A 382 6.66 8.78 -13.33
CA LEU A 382 6.18 9.84 -14.21
C LEU A 382 6.88 9.80 -15.59
N THR A 383 7.22 8.60 -16.05
CA THR A 383 7.78 8.44 -17.39
C THR A 383 6.66 8.39 -18.44
N PRO A 384 6.94 8.71 -19.74
CA PRO A 384 5.94 8.71 -20.79
C PRO A 384 5.11 7.41 -20.85
N GLY A 385 3.80 7.55 -20.94
CA GLY A 385 2.84 6.44 -20.97
C GLY A 385 2.27 6.04 -19.61
N ALA A 386 2.91 6.37 -18.49
CA ALA A 386 2.36 6.15 -17.16
C ALA A 386 1.10 7.01 -16.92
N TRP A 387 0.28 6.62 -15.96
CA TRP A 387 -0.78 7.49 -15.50
C TRP A 387 -0.21 8.78 -14.91
N GLY A 388 -0.88 9.90 -15.16
CA GLY A 388 -0.51 11.21 -14.64
C GLY A 388 -0.89 11.37 -13.16
N ASP A 389 -0.50 10.40 -12.35
CA ASP A 389 -0.69 10.42 -10.90
C ASP A 389 0.56 11.02 -10.26
N ALA A 390 0.45 12.24 -9.77
CA ALA A 390 1.56 12.99 -9.20
C ALA A 390 1.16 13.66 -7.88
N VAL A 391 2.15 13.94 -7.06
CA VAL A 391 1.99 14.73 -5.83
C VAL A 391 2.91 15.93 -5.87
N MET A 392 2.37 17.09 -5.63
CA MET A 392 3.09 18.31 -5.37
C MET A 392 3.20 18.49 -3.85
N TRP A 393 4.41 18.65 -3.33
CA TRP A 393 4.70 18.65 -1.90
C TRP A 393 5.00 20.06 -1.37
N GLU A 394 4.70 20.33 -0.10
CA GLU A 394 5.07 21.58 0.60
C GLU A 394 6.59 21.64 0.92
N CYS A 395 7.44 21.25 -0.02
CA CYS A 395 8.89 21.36 0.01
C CYS A 395 9.42 21.53 -1.41
N GLU A 396 10.72 21.77 -1.59
CA GLU A 396 11.33 22.12 -2.87
C GLU A 396 12.18 20.98 -3.48
N SER A 397 12.73 20.08 -2.66
CA SER A 397 13.65 19.02 -3.06
C SER A 397 13.30 17.67 -2.48
N LEU A 398 13.80 16.60 -3.12
CA LEU A 398 13.54 15.23 -2.70
C LEU A 398 14.10 14.92 -1.30
N GLU A 399 15.24 15.47 -0.95
CA GLU A 399 15.88 15.25 0.34
C GLU A 399 15.04 15.74 1.53
N GLU A 400 14.20 16.74 1.29
CA GLU A 400 13.33 17.30 2.32
C GLU A 400 12.20 16.34 2.74
N LEU A 401 11.75 15.44 1.86
CA LEU A 401 10.69 14.47 2.21
C LEU A 401 11.03 13.60 3.42
N PRO A 402 12.18 12.89 3.47
CA PRO A 402 12.56 12.13 4.65
C PRO A 402 13.20 12.99 5.75
N TYR A 403 13.63 14.23 5.45
CA TYR A 403 14.30 15.10 6.42
C TYR A 403 13.32 15.73 7.42
N TRP A 404 12.29 16.39 6.93
CA TRP A 404 11.27 16.98 7.78
C TRP A 404 10.40 15.86 8.36
N MET A 405 10.52 15.56 9.65
CA MET A 405 9.62 14.66 10.36
C MET A 405 8.16 15.12 10.09
N PRO A 406 7.12 14.34 10.24
CA PRO A 406 5.85 14.30 9.48
C PRO A 406 5.13 15.66 9.28
N SER A 407 5.88 16.69 8.94
CA SER A 407 5.38 18.05 8.70
C SER A 407 5.21 18.37 7.20
N VAL A 408 5.91 17.67 6.30
CA VAL A 408 5.69 17.83 4.86
C VAL A 408 4.36 17.20 4.48
N ARG A 409 3.56 17.94 3.71
CA ARG A 409 2.24 17.52 3.27
C ARG A 409 2.10 17.65 1.76
N PRO A 410 1.20 16.90 1.13
CA PRO A 410 0.77 17.23 -0.21
C PRO A 410 0.14 18.61 -0.24
N ASP A 411 0.61 19.48 -1.14
CA ASP A 411 -0.07 20.71 -1.52
C ASP A 411 -1.20 20.40 -2.52
N THR A 412 -0.90 19.54 -3.49
CA THR A 412 -1.86 19.09 -4.52
C THR A 412 -1.59 17.63 -4.89
N VAL A 413 -2.66 16.87 -5.05
CA VAL A 413 -2.61 15.50 -5.59
C VAL A 413 -3.27 15.47 -6.96
N PHE A 414 -2.50 15.11 -7.97
CA PHE A 414 -2.98 14.90 -9.33
C PHE A 414 -3.34 13.44 -9.53
N MET A 415 -4.49 13.20 -10.12
CA MET A 415 -4.88 11.87 -10.58
C MET A 415 -5.26 11.93 -12.05
N ARG A 416 -4.61 11.11 -12.84
CA ARG A 416 -4.78 11.12 -14.30
C ARG A 416 -4.57 12.52 -14.89
N GLY A 417 -3.56 13.24 -14.41
CA GLY A 417 -3.23 14.58 -14.85
C GLY A 417 -4.25 15.66 -14.49
N ALA A 418 -5.28 15.33 -13.73
CA ALA A 418 -6.26 16.30 -13.23
C ALA A 418 -5.93 16.66 -11.77
N ASP A 419 -5.96 17.95 -11.48
CA ASP A 419 -5.91 18.45 -10.12
C ASP A 419 -7.19 18.03 -9.40
N LEU A 420 -7.04 17.21 -8.37
CA LEU A 420 -8.12 16.92 -7.46
C LEU A 420 -7.96 17.86 -6.26
N ALA A 421 -8.89 18.79 -6.13
CA ALA A 421 -8.97 19.62 -4.93
C ALA A 421 -8.90 18.72 -3.70
N LEU A 422 -7.89 18.93 -2.85
CA LEU A 422 -7.83 18.27 -1.56
C LEU A 422 -9.09 18.71 -0.80
N PRO A 423 -9.87 17.80 -0.21
CA PRO A 423 -10.92 18.20 0.70
C PRO A 423 -10.25 19.07 1.75
N ALA A 424 -10.88 20.21 2.05
CA ALA A 424 -10.45 21.03 3.17
C ALA A 424 -10.34 20.07 4.37
N VAL A 425 -9.12 19.75 4.77
CA VAL A 425 -8.89 18.93 5.96
C VAL A 425 -9.35 19.83 7.10
N GLU A 426 -10.63 19.70 7.48
CA GLU A 426 -11.05 20.23 8.76
C GLU A 426 -10.06 19.67 9.77
N ARG A 427 -9.29 20.57 10.36
CA ARG A 427 -8.41 20.26 11.48
C ARG A 427 -9.30 19.80 12.63
N ARG A 428 -9.82 18.59 12.56
CA ARG A 428 -10.36 17.95 13.74
C ARG A 428 -9.19 17.65 14.63
N VAL A 429 -8.91 18.61 15.49
CA VAL A 429 -8.29 18.33 16.78
C VAL A 429 -9.06 17.13 17.33
N TRP A 430 -8.37 16.09 17.71
CA TRP A 430 -8.93 14.88 18.28
C TRP A 430 -9.98 15.22 19.34
N PRO A 431 -11.15 14.53 19.35
CA PRO A 431 -12.00 14.59 20.53
C PRO A 431 -11.31 13.92 21.70
#